data_6ade33c0a90c864fb0e6cc027e92c84b
#
_entry.id   6ade33c0a90c864fb0e6cc027e92c84b
#
_cell.length_a   1.000
_cell.length_b   1.000
_cell.length_c   1.000
_cell.angle_alpha   90.00
_cell.angle_beta   90.00
_cell.angle_gamma   90.00
#
_symmetry.space_group_name_H-M   'P 1'
#
loop_
_entity.id
_entity.type
_entity.pdbx_description
1 polymer ?
#
loop_
_entity_poly.entity_id
_entity_poly.type
_entity_poly.pdbx_seq_one_letter_code
_entity_poly.pdbx_strand_id
1 'polypeptide(L)'
;MTALPLRPGAGDTRRASARIDSSTLIVSIRSAGSLLDKDGTVGIREYGRLLRRGWLVISIFVALGLAAASVATMASESEYRAQTTVFVSVATADNQSSAEVGASFTSAEARVASYVALVDSSSVLQPVIDDLGLDMTVGDLAGEVTPAALPGTVIMSIDVVDADAERAARIADAVAESLSSYVAQIERPVTGGASRVDVKVLEAASVPGSPLSPDLLVYLVLGGATGLILGVGVVVLRSLGDSRIRSAKDVAAGTTLPVLESIPYDTAVRRSPLVVDGRSAVAESFRMLRTTLLFGSGTHERTLLVTSAREGDGKSTVAANLAVSIAQIGRTVVLIDADLRDPAQSTVFRVPTGGPTLADLLRTGTLPADGSLPVSAQGVTVLTAGGSQANPSDLIGTPAMERVIAHLSRRYDHVIVDSPAILSATDAVLLGKMVATTVLVAGAGISSSADLVAAADRLRDVGGDVLGTVVAQAPRSTVVAAAATASA
;
A
#
# COMPACT_ATOMS: atom_id res chain seq x y z
N MET A 1 -38.20 -55.10 -37.72
CA MET A 1 -39.02 -55.34 -36.53
C MET A 1 -38.44 -54.53 -35.44
N THR A 2 -39.01 -53.34 -35.17
CA THR A 2 -39.87 -53.05 -34.00
C THR A 2 -38.98 -52.80 -32.76
N ALA A 3 -38.97 -51.73 -32.03
CA ALA A 3 -39.75 -50.50 -31.91
C ALA A 3 -38.97 -49.50 -31.02
N LEU A 4 -39.13 -48.22 -31.29
CA LEU A 4 -39.07 -47.17 -30.28
C LEU A 4 -40.22 -47.30 -29.27
N PRO A 5 -40.14 -46.77 -28.04
CA PRO A 5 -40.70 -45.45 -27.85
C PRO A 5 -40.06 -44.54 -26.74
N LEU A 6 -40.19 -43.26 -27.00
CA LEU A 6 -40.73 -42.14 -26.16
C LEU A 6 -39.96 -41.57 -24.96
N ARG A 7 -39.68 -40.26 -25.13
CA ARG A 7 -39.46 -39.23 -24.08
C ARG A 7 -40.70 -39.03 -23.17
N PRO A 8 -40.55 -38.42 -21.96
CA PRO A 8 -40.58 -36.98 -21.77
C PRO A 8 -39.51 -36.51 -20.75
N GLY A 9 -38.90 -35.39 -20.83
CA GLY A 9 -39.25 -34.00 -20.67
C GLY A 9 -39.41 -33.55 -19.22
N ALA A 10 -38.35 -32.92 -18.60
CA ALA A 10 -38.53 -31.96 -17.52
C ALA A 10 -37.27 -31.10 -17.42
N GLY A 11 -37.47 -29.78 -17.40
CA GLY A 11 -36.41 -28.78 -17.40
C GLY A 11 -35.63 -28.72 -16.08
N ASP A 12 -34.40 -28.41 -16.21
CA ASP A 12 -33.57 -28.07 -15.05
C ASP A 12 -32.85 -26.76 -15.30
N THR A 13 -33.31 -25.74 -14.60
CA THR A 13 -32.75 -24.39 -14.55
C THR A 13 -31.46 -24.45 -13.76
N ARG A 14 -30.32 -24.59 -14.44
CA ARG A 14 -28.99 -24.48 -13.79
C ARG A 14 -28.69 -23.03 -13.47
N ARG A 15 -28.82 -22.71 -12.19
CA ARG A 15 -28.18 -21.57 -11.56
C ARG A 15 -26.66 -21.67 -11.78
N ALA A 16 -26.12 -20.71 -12.49
CA ALA A 16 -24.67 -20.51 -12.56
C ALA A 16 -24.17 -20.04 -11.18
N SER A 17 -23.71 -20.96 -10.35
CA SER A 17 -22.91 -20.63 -9.16
C SER A 17 -21.47 -20.38 -9.63
N ALA A 18 -21.04 -19.13 -9.59
CA ALA A 18 -19.65 -18.78 -9.77
C ALA A 18 -18.83 -19.47 -8.66
N ARG A 19 -18.15 -20.57 -8.99
CA ARG A 19 -17.10 -21.14 -8.16
C ARG A 19 -15.91 -20.16 -8.21
N ILE A 20 -15.72 -19.45 -7.12
CA ILE A 20 -14.46 -18.76 -6.85
C ILE A 20 -13.42 -19.86 -6.69
N ASP A 21 -12.46 -19.90 -7.61
CA ASP A 21 -11.40 -20.89 -7.66
C ASP A 21 -10.50 -20.72 -6.43
N SER A 22 -10.56 -21.70 -5.53
CA SER A 22 -9.80 -21.72 -4.27
C SER A 22 -8.27 -21.71 -4.49
N SER A 23 -7.80 -22.00 -5.71
CA SER A 23 -6.38 -21.92 -6.07
C SER A 23 -5.87 -20.48 -6.11
N THR A 24 -6.71 -19.51 -6.53
CA THR A 24 -6.32 -18.08 -6.56
C THR A 24 -6.21 -17.49 -5.15
N LEU A 25 -7.03 -17.98 -4.21
CA LEU A 25 -6.99 -17.54 -2.81
C LEU A 25 -5.77 -18.10 -2.07
N ILE A 26 -5.37 -19.34 -2.37
CA ILE A 26 -4.22 -20.01 -1.75
C ILE A 26 -2.88 -19.39 -2.22
N VAL A 27 -2.79 -18.96 -3.47
CA VAL A 27 -1.59 -18.24 -3.98
C VAL A 27 -1.46 -16.87 -3.33
N SER A 28 -2.58 -16.17 -3.09
CA SER A 28 -2.58 -14.87 -2.41
C SER A 28 -2.20 -14.97 -0.92
N ILE A 29 -2.54 -16.07 -0.24
CA ILE A 29 -2.17 -16.28 1.17
C ILE A 29 -0.70 -16.71 1.30
N ARG A 30 -0.13 -17.43 0.32
CA ARG A 30 1.30 -17.77 0.31
C ARG A 30 2.21 -16.55 0.12
N SER A 31 1.79 -15.55 -0.65
CA SER A 31 2.55 -14.29 -0.79
C SER A 31 2.53 -13.42 0.48
N ALA A 32 1.50 -13.54 1.31
CA ALA A 32 1.47 -12.90 2.63
C ALA A 32 2.41 -13.58 3.65
N GLY A 33 2.70 -14.89 3.48
CA GLY A 33 3.61 -15.65 4.36
C GLY A 33 5.10 -15.31 4.17
N SER A 34 5.48 -14.67 3.05
CA SER A 34 6.88 -14.26 2.81
C SER A 34 7.30 -12.97 3.54
N LEU A 35 6.36 -12.31 4.23
CA LEU A 35 6.62 -11.13 5.07
C LEU A 35 7.03 -11.50 6.51
N LEU A 36 6.88 -12.77 6.88
CA LEU A 36 7.34 -13.29 8.17
C LEU A 36 8.71 -13.93 7.96
N ASP A 37 9.75 -13.31 8.47
CA ASP A 37 11.05 -13.96 8.66
C ASP A 37 10.87 -15.17 9.59
N LYS A 38 11.75 -16.18 9.50
CA LYS A 38 11.69 -17.44 10.27
C LYS A 38 11.53 -17.24 11.79
N ASP A 39 11.74 -16.01 12.28
CA ASP A 39 11.63 -15.62 13.69
C ASP A 39 10.39 -14.78 14.01
N GLY A 40 9.42 -14.63 13.08
CA GLY A 40 8.15 -13.93 13.33
C GLY A 40 8.25 -12.41 13.55
N THR A 41 9.42 -11.81 13.36
CA THR A 41 9.65 -10.38 13.49
C THR A 41 9.76 -9.73 12.13
N VAL A 42 8.67 -9.14 11.67
CA VAL A 42 8.72 -8.26 10.49
C VAL A 42 9.61 -7.08 10.83
N GLY A 43 10.72 -6.95 10.11
CA GLY A 43 11.73 -5.95 10.43
C GLY A 43 11.14 -4.54 10.37
N ILE A 44 11.10 -3.83 11.52
CA ILE A 44 10.64 -2.43 11.67
C ILE A 44 11.21 -1.52 10.56
N ARG A 45 12.39 -1.86 10.03
CA ARG A 45 13.05 -1.15 8.92
C ARG A 45 12.36 -1.29 7.55
N GLU A 46 11.58 -2.33 7.34
CA GLU A 46 10.83 -2.52 6.09
C GLU A 46 9.54 -1.69 6.09
N TYR A 47 8.83 -1.64 7.21
CA TYR A 47 7.69 -0.73 7.39
C TYR A 47 8.10 0.73 7.24
N GLY A 48 9.24 1.13 7.80
CA GLY A 48 9.76 2.50 7.64
C GLY A 48 10.03 2.88 6.17
N ARG A 49 10.49 1.92 5.35
CA ARG A 49 10.70 2.14 3.90
C ARG A 49 9.38 2.24 3.12
N LEU A 50 8.39 1.41 3.45
CA LEU A 50 7.06 1.44 2.83
C LEU A 50 6.33 2.74 3.14
N LEU A 51 6.32 3.16 4.41
CA LEU A 51 5.74 4.42 4.85
C LEU A 51 6.41 5.63 4.19
N ARG A 52 7.76 5.62 4.11
CA ARG A 52 8.52 6.70 3.48
C ARG A 52 8.28 6.79 1.97
N ARG A 53 7.95 5.70 1.30
CA ARG A 53 7.63 5.68 -0.13
C ARG A 53 6.17 6.06 -0.40
N GLY A 54 5.26 5.76 0.56
CA GLY A 54 3.83 6.05 0.49
C GLY A 54 3.40 7.33 1.20
N TRP A 55 4.33 8.14 1.73
CA TRP A 55 4.01 9.29 2.58
C TRP A 55 3.03 10.28 1.92
N LEU A 56 3.16 10.53 0.61
CA LEU A 56 2.25 11.38 -0.15
C LEU A 56 0.81 10.85 -0.12
N VAL A 57 0.63 9.54 -0.30
CA VAL A 57 -0.71 8.92 -0.25
C VAL A 57 -1.30 9.06 1.14
N ILE A 58 -0.50 8.77 2.18
CA ILE A 58 -0.91 8.92 3.58
C ILE A 58 -1.30 10.37 3.87
N SER A 59 -0.47 11.34 3.46
CA SER A 59 -0.76 12.77 3.67
C SER A 59 -2.03 13.23 2.97
N ILE A 60 -2.32 12.73 1.77
CA ILE A 60 -3.57 13.03 1.05
C ILE A 60 -4.78 12.50 1.84
N PHE A 61 -4.72 11.26 2.33
CA PHE A 61 -5.83 10.68 3.11
C PHE A 61 -6.03 11.39 4.45
N VAL A 62 -4.95 11.78 5.13
CA VAL A 62 -5.04 12.59 6.36
C VAL A 62 -5.66 13.95 6.07
N ALA A 63 -5.23 14.63 5.01
CA ALA A 63 -5.81 15.93 4.62
C ALA A 63 -7.30 15.81 4.26
N LEU A 64 -7.69 14.74 3.57
CA LEU A 64 -9.11 14.46 3.27
C LEU A 64 -9.91 14.17 4.54
N GLY A 65 -9.34 13.42 5.49
CA GLY A 65 -9.99 13.14 6.78
C GLY A 65 -10.19 14.41 7.60
N LEU A 66 -9.21 15.31 7.65
CA LEU A 66 -9.31 16.59 8.33
C LEU A 66 -10.33 17.52 7.63
N ALA A 67 -10.35 17.55 6.31
CA ALA A 67 -11.32 18.34 5.55
C ALA A 67 -12.75 17.83 5.78
N ALA A 68 -12.95 16.51 5.74
CA ALA A 68 -14.25 15.90 6.02
C ALA A 68 -14.74 16.20 7.45
N ALA A 69 -13.83 16.13 8.45
CA ALA A 69 -14.13 16.49 9.83
C ALA A 69 -14.53 17.96 9.97
N SER A 70 -13.81 18.87 9.29
CA SER A 70 -14.15 20.31 9.29
C SER A 70 -15.50 20.60 8.65
N VAL A 71 -15.82 19.91 7.56
CA VAL A 71 -17.17 20.04 6.93
C VAL A 71 -18.24 19.46 7.83
N ALA A 72 -18.00 18.33 8.48
CA ALA A 72 -18.94 17.73 9.42
C ALA A 72 -19.23 18.65 10.60
N THR A 73 -18.21 19.29 11.20
CA THR A 73 -18.39 20.28 12.26
C THR A 73 -19.18 21.49 11.82
N MET A 74 -18.97 21.98 10.59
CA MET A 74 -19.73 23.12 10.05
C MET A 74 -21.19 22.78 9.73
N ALA A 75 -21.47 21.52 9.43
CA ALA A 75 -22.81 21.05 9.10
C ALA A 75 -23.62 20.59 10.34
N SER A 76 -22.97 20.41 11.48
CA SER A 76 -23.64 20.05 12.73
C SER A 76 -24.18 21.31 13.41
N GLU A 77 -25.37 21.22 13.97
CA GLU A 77 -25.97 22.27 14.80
C GLU A 77 -25.14 22.46 16.08
N SER A 78 -24.88 23.72 16.41
CA SER A 78 -24.16 24.06 17.64
C SER A 78 -25.12 23.98 18.83
N GLU A 79 -24.71 23.32 19.87
CA GLU A 79 -25.43 23.25 21.15
C GLU A 79 -24.68 24.05 22.21
N TYR A 80 -25.42 24.85 22.96
CA TYR A 80 -24.88 25.68 24.03
C TYR A 80 -25.45 25.23 25.38
N ARG A 81 -24.60 25.15 26.40
CA ARG A 81 -25.03 24.81 27.77
C ARG A 81 -24.97 26.05 28.64
N ALA A 82 -26.11 26.46 29.15
CA ALA A 82 -26.20 27.46 30.19
C ALA A 82 -26.50 26.79 31.55
N GLN A 83 -25.89 27.28 32.62
CA GLN A 83 -26.05 26.74 33.96
C GLN A 83 -26.50 27.83 34.92
N THR A 84 -27.53 27.57 35.71
CA THR A 84 -27.93 28.38 36.86
C THR A 84 -27.77 27.57 38.14
N THR A 85 -27.45 28.26 39.25
CA THR A 85 -27.22 27.62 40.54
C THR A 85 -28.24 28.12 41.55
N VAL A 86 -28.89 27.18 42.20
CA VAL A 86 -29.96 27.45 43.15
C VAL A 86 -29.58 26.95 44.55
N PHE A 87 -29.78 27.79 45.53
CA PHE A 87 -29.56 27.49 46.94
C PHE A 87 -30.89 27.27 47.67
N VAL A 88 -31.00 26.18 48.40
CA VAL A 88 -32.19 25.83 49.19
C VAL A 88 -31.91 26.13 50.67
N SER A 89 -32.57 27.12 51.23
CA SER A 89 -32.48 27.45 52.64
C SER A 89 -33.74 27.00 53.42
N VAL A 90 -33.54 26.47 54.60
CA VAL A 90 -34.63 26.14 55.53
C VAL A 90 -34.58 27.16 56.66
N ALA A 91 -35.70 27.87 56.90
CA ALA A 91 -35.75 28.83 57.91
C ALA A 91 -35.64 28.12 59.29
N THR A 92 -34.58 28.45 60.01
CA THR A 92 -34.33 27.95 61.39
C THR A 92 -34.77 28.99 62.45
N ALA A 93 -35.38 28.56 63.54
CA ALA A 93 -35.70 29.46 64.59
C ALA A 93 -34.46 29.90 65.38
N ASP A 94 -34.41 31.16 65.84
CA ASP A 94 -33.28 31.86 66.47
C ASP A 94 -32.60 31.22 67.67
N ASN A 95 -33.06 30.04 68.19
CA ASN A 95 -32.55 29.41 69.40
C ASN A 95 -32.26 27.90 69.27
N GLN A 96 -31.63 27.45 68.17
CA GLN A 96 -31.39 26.00 68.02
C GLN A 96 -30.01 25.58 68.51
N SER A 97 -29.93 24.36 69.12
CA SER A 97 -28.67 23.71 69.49
C SER A 97 -27.87 23.25 68.25
N SER A 98 -26.55 23.08 68.37
CA SER A 98 -25.69 22.62 67.30
C SER A 98 -26.13 21.27 66.68
N ALA A 99 -26.78 20.41 67.47
CA ALA A 99 -27.31 19.13 67.01
C ALA A 99 -28.57 19.29 66.15
N GLU A 100 -29.42 20.29 66.44
CA GLU A 100 -30.61 20.62 65.62
C GLU A 100 -30.23 21.30 64.31
N VAL A 101 -29.16 22.08 64.31
CA VAL A 101 -28.61 22.64 63.12
C VAL A 101 -28.08 21.54 62.16
N GLY A 102 -27.38 20.52 62.69
CA GLY A 102 -26.93 19.35 61.90
C GLY A 102 -28.09 18.53 61.32
N ALA A 103 -29.16 18.32 62.16
CA ALA A 103 -30.36 17.58 61.71
C ALA A 103 -31.13 18.38 60.60
N SER A 104 -31.20 19.72 60.76
CA SER A 104 -31.81 20.57 59.72
C SER A 104 -31.05 20.60 58.41
N PHE A 105 -29.70 20.50 58.48
CA PHE A 105 -28.87 20.41 57.27
C PHE A 105 -29.10 19.10 56.50
N THR A 106 -29.08 17.93 57.19
CA THR A 106 -29.37 16.62 56.58
C THR A 106 -30.79 16.57 56.00
N SER A 107 -31.77 17.19 56.66
CA SER A 107 -33.13 17.27 56.10
C SER A 107 -33.24 18.20 54.89
N ALA A 108 -32.46 19.28 54.85
CA ALA A 108 -32.39 20.15 53.68
C ALA A 108 -31.74 19.45 52.47
N GLU A 109 -30.67 18.69 52.69
CA GLU A 109 -30.02 17.87 51.64
C GLU A 109 -30.99 16.83 51.05
N ALA A 110 -31.75 16.12 51.90
CA ALA A 110 -32.77 15.19 51.42
C ALA A 110 -33.90 15.86 50.63
N ARG A 111 -34.26 17.12 50.96
CA ARG A 111 -35.23 17.91 50.21
C ARG A 111 -34.71 18.38 48.85
N VAL A 112 -33.44 18.76 48.78
CA VAL A 112 -32.80 19.13 47.49
C VAL A 112 -32.94 17.99 46.50
N ALA A 113 -32.65 16.73 46.88
CA ALA A 113 -32.84 15.55 46.05
C ALA A 113 -34.29 15.37 45.56
N SER A 114 -35.28 15.76 46.41
CA SER A 114 -36.70 15.73 46.02
C SER A 114 -37.04 16.86 45.04
N TYR A 115 -36.46 18.04 45.25
CA TYR A 115 -36.71 19.20 44.37
C TYR A 115 -36.06 19.03 42.97
N VAL A 116 -34.94 18.31 42.88
CA VAL A 116 -34.36 17.89 41.57
C VAL A 116 -35.41 17.15 40.74
N ALA A 117 -36.15 16.22 41.33
CA ALA A 117 -37.20 15.49 40.61
C ALA A 117 -38.44 16.36 40.25
N LEU A 118 -38.60 17.54 40.90
CA LEU A 118 -39.68 18.44 40.58
C LEU A 118 -39.37 19.36 39.41
N VAL A 119 -38.11 19.57 39.09
CA VAL A 119 -37.71 20.44 37.96
C VAL A 119 -38.34 19.97 36.65
N ASP A 120 -38.34 18.65 36.40
CA ASP A 120 -38.89 18.04 35.18
C ASP A 120 -40.44 17.97 35.18
N SER A 121 -41.09 18.45 36.24
CA SER A 121 -42.52 18.39 36.33
C SER A 121 -43.23 19.45 35.46
N SER A 122 -44.40 19.11 34.92
CA SER A 122 -45.23 20.02 34.18
C SER A 122 -45.62 21.28 34.99
N SER A 123 -45.63 21.19 36.31
CA SER A 123 -45.93 22.32 37.20
C SER A 123 -44.84 23.40 37.24
N VAL A 124 -43.58 22.98 36.90
CA VAL A 124 -42.45 23.90 36.82
C VAL A 124 -42.20 24.33 35.38
N LEU A 125 -42.25 23.38 34.42
CA LEU A 125 -41.85 23.64 33.03
C LEU A 125 -42.96 24.30 32.19
N GLN A 126 -44.24 24.02 32.42
CA GLN A 126 -45.32 24.64 31.66
C GLN A 126 -45.35 26.18 31.80
N PRO A 127 -45.22 26.76 33.02
CA PRO A 127 -45.13 28.23 33.13
C PRO A 127 -43.97 28.84 32.37
N VAL A 128 -42.83 28.16 32.28
CA VAL A 128 -41.65 28.60 31.57
C VAL A 128 -41.92 28.65 30.04
N ILE A 129 -42.60 27.60 29.52
CA ILE A 129 -43.02 27.55 28.13
C ILE A 129 -43.96 28.71 27.80
N ASP A 130 -44.94 28.95 28.69
CA ASP A 130 -45.95 29.98 28.48
C ASP A 130 -45.35 31.40 28.59
N ASP A 131 -44.46 31.64 29.54
CA ASP A 131 -43.84 32.95 29.80
C ASP A 131 -42.82 33.35 28.72
N LEU A 132 -42.04 32.38 28.27
CA LEU A 132 -41.02 32.60 27.20
C LEU A 132 -41.59 32.42 25.78
N GLY A 133 -42.84 31.93 25.65
CA GLY A 133 -43.50 31.70 24.37
C GLY A 133 -42.77 30.65 23.52
N LEU A 134 -42.31 29.54 24.15
CA LEU A 134 -41.59 28.48 23.51
C LEU A 134 -42.53 27.59 22.69
N ASP A 135 -42.16 27.28 21.44
CA ASP A 135 -42.95 26.40 20.58
C ASP A 135 -42.44 24.93 20.75
N MET A 136 -42.64 24.42 21.97
CA MET A 136 -42.22 23.05 22.34
C MET A 136 -43.15 22.49 23.44
N THR A 137 -43.12 21.15 23.57
CA THR A 137 -43.87 20.47 24.64
C THR A 137 -43.06 20.43 25.95
N VAL A 138 -43.75 20.20 27.08
CA VAL A 138 -43.09 20.00 28.39
C VAL A 138 -42.06 18.82 28.31
N GLY A 139 -42.37 17.77 27.54
CA GLY A 139 -41.47 16.65 27.37
C GLY A 139 -40.20 17.01 26.60
N ASP A 140 -40.31 17.89 25.59
CA ASP A 140 -39.15 18.36 24.83
C ASP A 140 -38.26 19.22 25.76
N LEU A 141 -38.84 20.18 26.50
CA LEU A 141 -38.08 21.01 27.41
C LEU A 141 -37.45 20.22 28.56
N ALA A 142 -38.13 19.20 29.10
CA ALA A 142 -37.56 18.30 30.09
C ALA A 142 -36.32 17.53 29.56
N GLY A 143 -36.26 17.27 28.23
CA GLY A 143 -35.07 16.68 27.58
C GLY A 143 -33.87 17.63 27.46
N GLU A 144 -34.12 18.94 27.43
CA GLU A 144 -33.10 20.00 27.34
C GLU A 144 -32.62 20.48 28.74
N VAL A 145 -33.40 20.23 29.83
CA VAL A 145 -33.09 20.62 31.18
C VAL A 145 -32.51 19.45 31.96
N THR A 146 -31.36 19.65 32.58
CA THR A 146 -30.70 18.61 33.40
C THR A 146 -30.44 19.17 34.81
N PRO A 147 -31.32 18.89 35.79
CA PRO A 147 -31.09 19.30 37.18
C PRO A 147 -30.14 18.33 37.89
N ALA A 148 -29.24 18.85 38.71
CA ALA A 148 -28.32 18.05 39.51
C ALA A 148 -28.13 18.62 40.92
N ALA A 149 -28.22 17.77 41.94
CA ALA A 149 -27.85 18.16 43.32
C ALA A 149 -26.33 18.02 43.51
N LEU A 150 -25.69 19.01 44.14
CA LEU A 150 -24.28 18.88 44.54
C LEU A 150 -24.23 18.04 45.83
N PRO A 151 -23.56 16.86 45.80
CA PRO A 151 -23.53 15.98 46.98
C PRO A 151 -22.94 16.65 48.21
N GLY A 152 -23.58 16.44 49.36
CA GLY A 152 -23.16 17.02 50.66
C GLY A 152 -23.43 18.52 50.77
N THR A 153 -24.28 19.09 49.93
CA THR A 153 -24.63 20.52 49.96
C THR A 153 -26.12 20.72 49.79
N VAL A 154 -26.57 21.93 50.05
CA VAL A 154 -27.94 22.40 49.80
C VAL A 154 -28.05 23.18 48.49
N ILE A 155 -27.14 22.92 47.57
CA ILE A 155 -27.05 23.58 46.28
C ILE A 155 -27.48 22.62 45.19
N MET A 156 -28.22 23.14 44.23
CA MET A 156 -28.64 22.44 43.02
C MET A 156 -28.22 23.25 41.79
N SER A 157 -27.69 22.59 40.77
CA SER A 157 -27.49 23.18 39.45
C SER A 157 -28.64 22.79 38.52
N ILE A 158 -28.98 23.68 37.63
CA ILE A 158 -29.89 23.43 36.51
C ILE A 158 -29.15 23.78 35.27
N ASP A 159 -28.81 22.75 34.47
CA ASP A 159 -28.15 22.88 33.19
C ASP A 159 -29.20 22.83 32.07
N VAL A 160 -29.13 23.75 31.12
CA VAL A 160 -30.03 23.81 29.97
C VAL A 160 -29.17 23.78 28.70
N VAL A 161 -29.51 22.90 27.76
CA VAL A 161 -28.84 22.76 26.47
C VAL A 161 -29.79 23.20 25.38
N ASP A 162 -29.37 24.18 24.57
CA ASP A 162 -30.17 24.75 23.48
C ASP A 162 -29.25 25.13 22.28
N ALA A 163 -29.81 25.22 21.09
CA ALA A 163 -29.11 25.70 19.90
C ALA A 163 -28.72 27.18 19.95
N ASP A 164 -29.43 27.97 20.78
CA ASP A 164 -29.20 29.41 20.98
C ASP A 164 -28.70 29.67 22.40
N ALA A 165 -27.48 30.24 22.52
CA ALA A 165 -26.82 30.52 23.80
C ALA A 165 -27.61 31.47 24.73
N GLU A 166 -28.27 32.51 24.15
CA GLU A 166 -29.09 33.44 24.92
C GLU A 166 -30.39 32.79 25.37
N ARG A 167 -31.00 31.94 24.52
CA ARG A 167 -32.22 31.21 24.84
C ARG A 167 -31.93 30.18 25.98
N ALA A 168 -30.81 29.44 25.88
CA ALA A 168 -30.41 28.52 26.97
C ALA A 168 -30.31 29.21 28.32
N ALA A 169 -29.67 30.40 28.38
CA ALA A 169 -29.54 31.16 29.63
C ALA A 169 -30.90 31.67 30.14
N ARG A 170 -31.77 32.20 29.29
CA ARG A 170 -33.10 32.62 29.66
C ARG A 170 -33.99 31.48 30.18
N ILE A 171 -33.92 30.30 29.57
CA ILE A 171 -34.66 29.13 30.00
C ILE A 171 -34.13 28.65 31.36
N ALA A 172 -32.81 28.60 31.56
CA ALA A 172 -32.22 28.18 32.84
C ALA A 172 -32.67 29.08 34.00
N ASP A 173 -32.66 30.40 33.80
CA ASP A 173 -33.10 31.34 34.81
C ASP A 173 -34.62 31.25 35.05
N ALA A 174 -35.41 31.12 33.98
CA ALA A 174 -36.87 30.99 34.12
C ALA A 174 -37.28 29.69 34.82
N VAL A 175 -36.56 28.57 34.54
CA VAL A 175 -36.77 27.30 35.27
C VAL A 175 -36.46 27.45 36.75
N ALA A 176 -35.35 28.12 37.10
CA ALA A 176 -34.98 28.37 38.50
C ALA A 176 -35.99 29.25 39.22
N GLU A 177 -36.53 30.27 38.57
CA GLU A 177 -37.55 31.16 39.11
C GLU A 177 -38.91 30.45 39.28
N SER A 178 -39.33 29.67 38.27
CA SER A 178 -40.52 28.85 38.29
C SER A 178 -40.46 27.80 39.41
N LEU A 179 -39.33 27.12 39.55
CA LEU A 179 -39.09 26.18 40.67
C LEU A 179 -39.19 26.87 42.03
N SER A 180 -38.53 28.04 42.17
CA SER A 180 -38.60 28.81 43.42
C SER A 180 -40.06 29.16 43.81
N SER A 181 -40.80 29.62 42.80
CA SER A 181 -42.21 29.99 42.98
C SER A 181 -43.09 28.77 43.36
N TYR A 182 -42.87 27.65 42.67
CA TYR A 182 -43.60 26.41 42.91
C TYR A 182 -43.27 25.82 44.28
N VAL A 183 -42.01 25.75 44.69
CA VAL A 183 -41.61 25.30 46.04
C VAL A 183 -42.19 26.21 47.10
N ALA A 184 -42.17 27.54 46.95
CA ALA A 184 -42.76 28.46 47.88
C ALA A 184 -44.29 28.28 48.02
N GLN A 185 -44.96 27.79 46.98
CA GLN A 185 -46.40 27.49 47.02
C GLN A 185 -46.70 26.20 47.78
N ILE A 186 -45.96 25.10 47.51
CA ILE A 186 -46.24 23.79 48.17
C ILE A 186 -45.77 23.74 49.61
N GLU A 187 -44.77 24.51 49.98
CA GLU A 187 -44.24 24.55 51.38
C GLU A 187 -44.90 25.58 52.22
N ARG A 188 -45.97 26.28 51.80
CA ARG A 188 -46.75 27.16 52.58
C ARG A 188 -47.57 26.39 53.59
N PRO A 189 -47.50 26.74 54.90
CA PRO A 189 -48.31 26.10 55.97
C PRO A 189 -49.80 26.33 55.70
N VAL A 190 -50.64 25.27 55.93
CA VAL A 190 -52.12 25.36 55.80
C VAL A 190 -52.70 26.39 56.74
N THR A 191 -52.02 26.68 57.90
CA THR A 191 -52.44 27.64 58.90
C THR A 191 -52.13 29.11 58.61
N GLY A 192 -51.57 29.39 57.43
CA GLY A 192 -51.13 30.74 57.03
C GLY A 192 -49.76 31.12 57.61
N GLY A 193 -48.91 31.70 56.83
CA GLY A 193 -47.55 32.12 57.20
C GLY A 193 -46.59 32.06 56.03
N ALA A 194 -45.36 32.51 56.22
CA ALA A 194 -44.28 32.40 55.18
C ALA A 194 -43.84 30.93 55.05
N SER A 195 -43.44 30.55 53.85
CA SER A 195 -42.81 29.24 53.59
C SER A 195 -41.63 29.02 54.55
N ARG A 196 -41.45 27.80 54.99
CA ARG A 196 -40.29 27.42 55.80
C ARG A 196 -39.07 27.10 54.95
N VAL A 197 -39.24 26.91 53.65
CA VAL A 197 -38.18 26.69 52.69
C VAL A 197 -38.18 27.85 51.71
N ASP A 198 -37.02 28.39 51.50
CA ASP A 198 -36.78 29.46 50.55
C ASP A 198 -35.73 28.98 49.54
N VAL A 199 -36.12 29.00 48.27
CA VAL A 199 -35.28 28.63 47.15
C VAL A 199 -34.81 29.88 46.46
N LYS A 200 -33.52 30.15 46.50
CA LYS A 200 -32.94 31.39 45.92
C LYS A 200 -31.96 31.06 44.80
N VAL A 201 -32.06 31.80 43.70
CA VAL A 201 -31.03 31.80 42.66
C VAL A 201 -29.75 32.37 43.28
N LEU A 202 -28.71 31.56 43.38
CA LEU A 202 -27.39 31.93 43.90
C LEU A 202 -26.57 32.58 42.80
N GLU A 203 -26.61 32.02 41.62
CA GLU A 203 -25.92 32.50 40.43
C GLU A 203 -26.86 32.37 39.23
N ALA A 204 -27.14 33.50 38.57
CA ALA A 204 -27.91 33.50 37.34
C ALA A 204 -27.13 32.87 36.19
N ALA A 205 -27.86 32.33 35.23
CA ALA A 205 -27.23 31.68 34.09
C ALA A 205 -26.43 32.70 33.27
N SER A 206 -25.20 32.36 33.02
CA SER A 206 -24.36 33.13 32.10
C SER A 206 -24.54 32.63 30.66
N VAL A 207 -24.57 33.58 29.69
CA VAL A 207 -24.60 33.22 28.28
C VAL A 207 -23.26 32.53 27.91
N PRO A 208 -23.27 31.26 27.45
CA PRO A 208 -22.04 30.54 27.16
C PRO A 208 -21.36 31.15 25.94
N GLY A 209 -20.04 31.42 26.07
CA GLY A 209 -19.23 32.02 25.01
C GLY A 209 -18.73 31.04 23.95
N SER A 210 -18.93 29.73 24.13
CA SER A 210 -18.53 28.67 23.20
C SER A 210 -19.56 27.53 23.19
N PRO A 211 -19.77 26.91 22.03
CA PRO A 211 -20.65 25.76 21.94
C PRO A 211 -20.09 24.56 22.73
N LEU A 212 -20.98 23.75 23.27
CA LEU A 212 -20.67 22.47 23.92
C LEU A 212 -20.34 21.39 22.85
N SER A 213 -21.08 21.40 21.76
CA SER A 213 -21.00 20.45 20.63
C SER A 213 -21.20 21.24 19.32
N PRO A 214 -20.50 20.87 18.23
CA PRO A 214 -19.44 19.86 18.11
C PRO A 214 -18.07 20.37 18.62
N ASP A 215 -17.35 19.52 19.36
CA ASP A 215 -15.96 19.83 19.71
C ASP A 215 -15.05 19.65 18.49
N LEU A 216 -14.61 20.77 17.92
CA LEU A 216 -13.75 20.80 16.74
C LEU A 216 -12.49 19.94 16.91
N LEU A 217 -11.88 19.94 18.11
CA LEU A 217 -10.66 19.18 18.35
C LEU A 217 -10.91 17.66 18.25
N VAL A 218 -12.01 17.19 18.83
CA VAL A 218 -12.39 15.77 18.81
C VAL A 218 -12.64 15.33 17.36
N TYR A 219 -13.39 16.11 16.58
CA TYR A 219 -13.66 15.79 15.17
C TYR A 219 -12.39 15.79 14.33
N LEU A 220 -11.48 16.73 14.53
CA LEU A 220 -10.19 16.77 13.81
C LEU A 220 -9.31 15.58 14.18
N VAL A 221 -9.23 15.19 15.44
CA VAL A 221 -8.45 14.02 15.87
C VAL A 221 -9.03 12.74 15.25
N LEU A 222 -10.35 12.56 15.30
CA LEU A 222 -11.02 11.39 14.72
C LEU A 222 -10.85 11.35 13.18
N GLY A 223 -11.06 12.49 12.52
CA GLY A 223 -10.88 12.60 11.06
C GLY A 223 -9.44 12.34 10.63
N GLY A 224 -8.47 12.92 11.34
CA GLY A 224 -7.04 12.69 11.09
C GLY A 224 -6.62 11.23 11.33
N ALA A 225 -7.08 10.61 12.42
CA ALA A 225 -6.80 9.21 12.74
C ALA A 225 -7.42 8.25 11.69
N THR A 226 -8.66 8.49 11.29
CA THR A 226 -9.33 7.71 10.23
C THR A 226 -8.61 7.85 8.90
N GLY A 227 -8.24 9.07 8.51
CA GLY A 227 -7.45 9.33 7.31
C GLY A 227 -6.09 8.61 7.33
N LEU A 228 -5.41 8.62 8.48
CA LEU A 228 -4.14 7.92 8.67
C LEU A 228 -4.29 6.39 8.49
N ILE A 229 -5.29 5.79 9.13
CA ILE A 229 -5.55 4.35 9.03
C ILE A 229 -5.85 3.95 7.58
N LEU A 230 -6.71 4.70 6.90
CA LEU A 230 -7.05 4.45 5.50
C LEU A 230 -5.83 4.63 4.58
N GLY A 231 -5.05 5.69 4.77
CA GLY A 231 -3.84 5.96 3.98
C GLY A 231 -2.79 4.87 4.13
N VAL A 232 -2.53 4.42 5.36
CA VAL A 232 -1.63 3.28 5.62
C VAL A 232 -2.18 2.00 5.01
N GLY A 233 -3.48 1.73 5.16
CA GLY A 233 -4.16 0.57 4.57
C GLY A 233 -3.99 0.51 3.06
N VAL A 234 -4.19 1.61 2.34
CA VAL A 234 -4.00 1.70 0.89
C VAL A 234 -2.54 1.46 0.49
N VAL A 235 -1.57 2.02 1.22
CA VAL A 235 -0.13 1.79 0.95
C VAL A 235 0.24 0.33 1.15
N VAL A 236 -0.26 -0.32 2.20
CA VAL A 236 -0.04 -1.75 2.47
C VAL A 236 -0.68 -2.61 1.38
N LEU A 237 -1.95 -2.38 1.03
CA LEU A 237 -2.64 -3.10 -0.04
C LEU A 237 -1.91 -2.98 -1.38
N ARG A 238 -1.45 -1.77 -1.72
CA ARG A 238 -0.67 -1.54 -2.94
C ARG A 238 0.68 -2.26 -2.91
N SER A 239 1.32 -2.39 -1.75
CA SER A 239 2.59 -3.11 -1.61
C SER A 239 2.43 -4.62 -1.71
N LEU A 240 1.29 -5.18 -1.29
CA LEU A 240 0.97 -6.61 -1.45
C LEU A 240 0.74 -7.00 -2.92
N GLY A 241 0.29 -6.05 -3.76
CA GLY A 241 0.14 -6.27 -5.21
C GLY A 241 1.42 -6.05 -6.02
N ASP A 242 2.49 -5.51 -5.45
CA ASP A 242 3.75 -5.23 -6.14
C ASP A 242 4.71 -6.43 -6.04
N SER A 243 4.56 -7.40 -6.93
CA SER A 243 5.40 -8.60 -7.05
C SER A 243 6.71 -8.37 -7.84
N ARG A 244 7.12 -7.13 -8.05
CA ARG A 244 8.32 -6.80 -8.82
C ARG A 244 9.60 -7.21 -8.08
N ILE A 245 10.48 -7.86 -8.81
CA ILE A 245 11.80 -8.25 -8.34
C ILE A 245 12.64 -7.01 -8.10
N ARG A 246 13.26 -6.90 -6.93
CA ARG A 246 14.20 -5.83 -6.57
C ARG A 246 15.54 -6.34 -6.07
N SER A 247 15.61 -7.64 -5.75
CA SER A 247 16.79 -8.29 -5.20
C SER A 247 16.83 -9.77 -5.56
N ALA A 248 17.99 -10.40 -5.36
CA ALA A 248 18.15 -11.87 -5.47
C ALA A 248 17.20 -12.64 -4.56
N LYS A 249 16.87 -12.10 -3.37
CA LYS A 249 15.94 -12.72 -2.42
C LYS A 249 14.52 -12.81 -3.00
N ASP A 250 14.09 -11.81 -3.75
CA ASP A 250 12.75 -11.80 -4.37
C ASP A 250 12.64 -12.89 -5.45
N VAL A 251 13.71 -13.10 -6.24
CA VAL A 251 13.78 -14.20 -7.20
C VAL A 251 13.71 -15.55 -6.50
N ALA A 252 14.53 -15.75 -5.47
CA ALA A 252 14.58 -17.02 -4.71
C ALA A 252 13.26 -17.30 -3.96
N ALA A 253 12.53 -16.27 -3.53
CA ALA A 253 11.23 -16.40 -2.87
C ALA A 253 10.08 -16.69 -3.85
N GLY A 254 10.15 -16.14 -5.06
CA GLY A 254 9.06 -16.21 -6.04
C GLY A 254 9.27 -17.17 -7.20
N THR A 255 10.45 -17.78 -7.34
CA THR A 255 10.78 -18.70 -8.44
C THR A 255 11.64 -19.86 -7.96
N THR A 256 11.74 -20.92 -8.78
CA THR A 256 12.70 -22.04 -8.57
C THR A 256 14.02 -21.83 -9.30
N LEU A 257 14.20 -20.66 -9.95
CA LEU A 257 15.40 -20.38 -10.74
C LEU A 257 16.55 -19.96 -9.82
N PRO A 258 17.75 -20.50 -9.99
CA PRO A 258 18.91 -20.04 -9.25
C PRO A 258 19.30 -18.62 -9.69
N VAL A 259 19.73 -17.81 -8.73
CA VAL A 259 20.29 -16.49 -9.02
C VAL A 259 21.79 -16.66 -9.27
N LEU A 260 22.21 -16.37 -10.49
CA LEU A 260 23.60 -16.46 -10.91
C LEU A 260 24.44 -15.29 -10.40
N GLU A 261 23.89 -14.08 -10.50
CA GLU A 261 24.55 -12.84 -10.04
C GLU A 261 23.56 -11.69 -9.91
N SER A 262 23.92 -10.69 -9.08
CA SER A 262 23.20 -9.42 -8.95
C SER A 262 24.08 -8.25 -9.37
N ILE A 263 23.72 -7.61 -10.48
CA ILE A 263 24.48 -6.49 -11.04
C ILE A 263 23.92 -5.18 -10.48
N PRO A 264 24.72 -4.38 -9.74
CA PRO A 264 24.25 -3.18 -9.12
C PRO A 264 23.91 -2.09 -10.15
N TYR A 265 22.90 -1.25 -9.83
CA TYR A 265 22.57 -0.08 -10.62
C TYR A 265 23.72 0.91 -10.64
N ASP A 266 24.12 1.34 -11.86
CA ASP A 266 25.10 2.39 -12.04
C ASP A 266 24.68 3.36 -13.15
N THR A 267 24.68 4.64 -12.83
CA THR A 267 24.33 5.70 -13.79
C THR A 267 25.32 5.82 -14.93
N ALA A 268 26.58 5.41 -14.73
CA ALA A 268 27.60 5.39 -15.78
C ALA A 268 27.27 4.36 -16.86
N VAL A 269 26.82 3.16 -16.45
CA VAL A 269 26.39 2.09 -17.39
C VAL A 269 25.15 2.49 -18.17
N ARG A 270 24.27 3.30 -17.60
CA ARG A 270 23.10 3.83 -18.32
C ARG A 270 23.49 4.82 -19.43
N ARG A 271 24.58 5.57 -19.25
CA ARG A 271 25.10 6.54 -20.26
C ARG A 271 26.00 5.86 -21.30
N SER A 272 26.76 4.87 -20.87
CA SER A 272 27.64 4.06 -21.70
C SER A 272 27.46 2.60 -21.27
N PRO A 273 26.76 1.77 -22.08
CA PRO A 273 26.42 0.39 -21.68
C PRO A 273 27.62 -0.51 -21.38
N LEU A 274 28.79 -0.23 -21.98
CA LEU A 274 30.01 -0.97 -21.70
C LEU A 274 30.71 -0.44 -20.44
N VAL A 275 31.06 -1.36 -19.54
CA VAL A 275 31.81 -1.05 -18.32
C VAL A 275 33.28 -0.91 -18.64
N VAL A 276 33.76 0.34 -18.71
CA VAL A 276 35.17 0.67 -19.02
C VAL A 276 36.05 0.64 -17.76
N ASP A 277 35.51 1.02 -16.61
CA ASP A 277 36.23 1.00 -15.33
C ASP A 277 36.25 -0.41 -14.73
N GLY A 278 37.37 -1.10 -14.91
CA GLY A 278 37.56 -2.46 -14.38
C GLY A 278 37.58 -2.57 -12.83
N ARG A 279 37.56 -1.46 -12.08
CA ARG A 279 37.53 -1.43 -10.62
C ARG A 279 36.13 -1.16 -10.05
N SER A 280 35.14 -0.91 -10.90
CA SER A 280 33.78 -0.65 -10.46
C SER A 280 33.12 -1.93 -9.89
N ALA A 281 32.17 -1.75 -8.97
CA ALA A 281 31.38 -2.85 -8.44
C ALA A 281 30.63 -3.61 -9.54
N VAL A 282 30.21 -2.90 -10.59
CA VAL A 282 29.56 -3.51 -11.77
C VAL A 282 30.53 -4.40 -12.54
N ALA A 283 31.79 -3.96 -12.73
CA ALA A 283 32.83 -4.78 -13.37
C ALA A 283 33.10 -6.07 -12.57
N GLU A 284 33.10 -5.98 -11.25
CA GLU A 284 33.27 -7.15 -10.38
C GLU A 284 32.11 -8.13 -10.50
N SER A 285 30.86 -7.64 -10.53
CA SER A 285 29.69 -8.50 -10.75
C SER A 285 29.75 -9.23 -12.10
N PHE A 286 30.24 -8.59 -13.17
CA PHE A 286 30.44 -9.29 -14.45
C PHE A 286 31.55 -10.34 -14.39
N ARG A 287 32.63 -10.12 -13.62
CA ARG A 287 33.68 -11.13 -13.39
C ARG A 287 33.13 -12.33 -12.59
N MET A 288 32.30 -12.06 -11.58
CA MET A 288 31.62 -13.11 -10.81
C MET A 288 30.66 -13.89 -11.70
N LEU A 289 29.81 -13.21 -12.49
CA LEU A 289 28.91 -13.86 -13.44
C LEU A 289 29.68 -14.75 -14.43
N ARG A 290 30.77 -14.23 -15.03
CA ARG A 290 31.66 -15.03 -15.89
C ARG A 290 32.17 -16.27 -15.15
N THR A 291 32.65 -16.10 -13.92
CA THR A 291 33.18 -17.21 -13.13
C THR A 291 32.12 -18.27 -12.86
N THR A 292 30.92 -17.86 -12.47
CA THR A 292 29.76 -18.74 -12.27
C THR A 292 29.42 -19.52 -13.55
N LEU A 293 29.41 -18.82 -14.70
CA LEU A 293 29.07 -19.45 -16.00
C LEU A 293 30.16 -20.40 -16.52
N LEU A 294 31.43 -20.06 -16.34
CA LEU A 294 32.53 -20.87 -16.90
C LEU A 294 32.96 -22.02 -15.98
N PHE A 295 32.78 -21.91 -14.67
CA PHE A 295 33.32 -22.84 -13.69
C PHE A 295 32.26 -23.43 -12.73
N GLY A 296 31.08 -22.78 -12.61
CA GLY A 296 30.09 -23.12 -11.59
C GLY A 296 29.12 -24.22 -12.00
N SER A 297 28.84 -24.39 -13.29
CA SER A 297 27.79 -25.31 -13.78
C SER A 297 28.31 -26.72 -14.18
N GLY A 298 29.61 -26.96 -14.18
CA GLY A 298 30.17 -28.19 -14.66
C GLY A 298 29.96 -28.49 -16.16
N THR A 299 29.25 -27.61 -16.86
CA THR A 299 28.98 -27.68 -18.29
C THR A 299 29.83 -26.62 -19.00
N HIS A 300 30.74 -27.09 -19.87
CA HIS A 300 31.52 -26.20 -20.74
C HIS A 300 30.68 -25.80 -21.98
N GLU A 301 29.52 -25.22 -21.70
CA GLU A 301 28.59 -24.83 -22.76
C GLU A 301 29.15 -23.67 -23.57
N ARG A 302 29.27 -23.88 -24.90
CA ARG A 302 29.86 -22.88 -25.82
C ARG A 302 28.86 -21.85 -26.30
N THR A 303 27.57 -22.17 -26.26
CA THR A 303 26.50 -21.30 -26.79
C THR A 303 25.55 -20.90 -25.68
N LEU A 304 25.38 -19.61 -25.47
CA LEU A 304 24.61 -18.99 -24.41
C LEU A 304 23.61 -17.99 -24.98
N LEU A 305 22.33 -18.14 -24.67
CA LEU A 305 21.31 -17.11 -24.92
C LEU A 305 21.22 -16.20 -23.69
N VAL A 306 21.26 -14.89 -23.94
CA VAL A 306 20.92 -13.87 -22.94
C VAL A 306 19.62 -13.22 -23.37
N THR A 307 18.61 -13.39 -22.56
CA THR A 307 17.27 -12.85 -22.82
C THR A 307 16.64 -12.35 -21.51
N SER A 308 15.43 -11.83 -21.57
CA SER A 308 14.69 -11.33 -20.39
C SER A 308 13.21 -11.64 -20.49
N ALA A 309 12.50 -11.49 -19.37
CA ALA A 309 11.05 -11.62 -19.39
C ALA A 309 10.40 -10.41 -20.08
N ARG A 310 10.86 -9.18 -19.77
CA ARG A 310 10.31 -7.92 -20.30
C ARG A 310 11.38 -7.05 -20.95
N GLU A 311 10.93 -6.17 -21.82
CA GLU A 311 11.78 -5.11 -22.37
C GLU A 311 12.26 -4.16 -21.27
N GLY A 312 13.47 -3.63 -21.41
CA GLY A 312 14.08 -2.75 -20.42
C GLY A 312 14.80 -3.46 -19.27
N ASP A 313 14.71 -4.78 -19.14
CA ASP A 313 15.39 -5.57 -18.09
C ASP A 313 16.93 -5.50 -18.16
N GLY A 314 17.51 -5.02 -19.26
CA GLY A 314 18.94 -4.83 -19.42
C GLY A 314 19.67 -6.01 -20.10
N LYS A 315 18.94 -6.91 -20.80
CA LYS A 315 19.47 -8.08 -21.51
C LYS A 315 20.71 -7.77 -22.38
N SER A 316 20.59 -6.78 -23.26
CA SER A 316 21.67 -6.43 -24.21
C SER A 316 22.91 -5.86 -23.51
N THR A 317 22.72 -5.10 -22.42
CA THR A 317 23.81 -4.62 -21.57
C THR A 317 24.52 -5.78 -20.85
N VAL A 318 23.76 -6.76 -20.36
CA VAL A 318 24.31 -7.96 -19.71
C VAL A 318 25.08 -8.79 -20.74
N ALA A 319 24.51 -9.06 -21.91
CA ALA A 319 25.16 -9.81 -22.99
C ALA A 319 26.49 -9.16 -23.42
N ALA A 320 26.50 -7.85 -23.62
CA ALA A 320 27.68 -7.10 -24.05
C ALA A 320 28.82 -7.15 -23.01
N ASN A 321 28.51 -6.86 -21.74
CA ASN A 321 29.52 -6.83 -20.68
C ASN A 321 30.01 -8.24 -20.28
N LEU A 322 29.16 -9.26 -20.37
CA LEU A 322 29.57 -10.63 -20.23
C LEU A 322 30.55 -11.03 -21.32
N ALA A 323 30.28 -10.70 -22.59
CA ALA A 323 31.18 -10.95 -23.71
C ALA A 323 32.55 -10.27 -23.50
N VAL A 324 32.56 -8.99 -23.08
CA VAL A 324 33.79 -8.27 -22.73
C VAL A 324 34.52 -8.95 -21.58
N SER A 325 33.83 -9.35 -20.52
CA SER A 325 34.42 -9.99 -19.37
C SER A 325 35.09 -11.33 -19.72
N ILE A 326 34.51 -12.11 -20.67
CA ILE A 326 35.08 -13.36 -21.16
C ILE A 326 36.29 -13.09 -22.07
N ALA A 327 36.21 -12.11 -22.95
CA ALA A 327 37.32 -11.72 -23.80
C ALA A 327 38.56 -11.26 -23.01
N GLN A 328 38.36 -10.57 -21.89
CA GLN A 328 39.43 -10.09 -20.99
C GLN A 328 40.33 -11.19 -20.42
N ILE A 329 39.87 -12.45 -20.37
CA ILE A 329 40.69 -13.61 -19.93
C ILE A 329 41.31 -14.35 -21.09
N GLY A 330 41.34 -13.75 -22.30
CA GLY A 330 41.96 -14.31 -23.49
C GLY A 330 41.15 -15.38 -24.22
N ARG A 331 39.85 -15.53 -23.92
CA ARG A 331 38.94 -16.40 -24.66
C ARG A 331 38.41 -15.70 -25.90
N THR A 332 38.25 -16.45 -26.97
CA THR A 332 37.61 -15.96 -28.20
C THR A 332 36.08 -15.96 -28.05
N VAL A 333 35.45 -14.80 -28.21
CA VAL A 333 34.00 -14.61 -28.03
C VAL A 333 33.39 -13.95 -29.24
N VAL A 334 32.28 -14.51 -29.72
CA VAL A 334 31.39 -13.84 -30.67
C VAL A 334 30.05 -13.53 -30.00
N LEU A 335 29.62 -12.27 -30.11
CA LEU A 335 28.30 -11.81 -29.72
C LEU A 335 27.43 -11.65 -30.96
N ILE A 336 26.33 -12.36 -31.00
CA ILE A 336 25.30 -12.29 -32.03
C ILE A 336 24.18 -11.38 -31.56
N ASP A 337 23.94 -10.28 -32.26
CA ASP A 337 22.77 -9.44 -32.08
C ASP A 337 21.57 -10.07 -32.83
N ALA A 338 20.81 -10.88 -32.12
CA ALA A 338 19.62 -11.54 -32.63
C ALA A 338 18.31 -10.81 -32.26
N ASP A 339 18.40 -9.61 -31.65
CA ASP A 339 17.27 -8.70 -31.52
C ASP A 339 17.04 -7.93 -32.84
N LEU A 340 16.46 -8.62 -33.82
CA LEU A 340 16.16 -8.04 -35.13
C LEU A 340 15.02 -7.00 -35.10
N ARG A 341 14.43 -6.76 -33.92
CA ARG A 341 13.36 -5.77 -33.70
C ARG A 341 13.94 -4.43 -33.25
N ASP A 342 14.79 -4.48 -32.22
CA ASP A 342 15.45 -3.31 -31.61
C ASP A 342 16.94 -3.61 -31.41
N PRO A 343 17.73 -3.67 -32.50
CA PRO A 343 19.14 -4.04 -32.44
C PRO A 343 19.97 -2.99 -31.70
N ALA A 344 20.79 -3.43 -30.73
CA ALA A 344 21.54 -2.53 -29.88
C ALA A 344 23.06 -2.71 -29.97
N GLN A 345 23.56 -3.89 -30.34
CA GLN A 345 24.98 -4.24 -30.18
C GLN A 345 25.93 -3.47 -31.11
N SER A 346 25.49 -3.08 -32.29
CA SER A 346 26.28 -2.22 -33.20
C SER A 346 26.59 -0.85 -32.55
N THR A 347 25.63 -0.27 -31.88
CA THR A 347 25.76 1.01 -31.16
C THR A 347 26.57 0.85 -29.87
N VAL A 348 26.31 -0.22 -29.10
CA VAL A 348 27.01 -0.52 -27.84
C VAL A 348 28.51 -0.68 -28.08
N PHE A 349 28.91 -1.47 -29.08
CA PHE A 349 30.31 -1.72 -29.39
C PHE A 349 30.93 -0.72 -30.36
N ARG A 350 30.13 0.19 -30.94
CA ARG A 350 30.57 1.16 -31.97
C ARG A 350 31.31 0.50 -33.14
N VAL A 351 30.80 -0.66 -33.55
CA VAL A 351 31.39 -1.37 -34.68
C VAL A 351 30.90 -0.82 -36.01
N PRO A 352 31.75 -0.88 -37.09
CA PRO A 352 31.36 -0.44 -38.42
C PRO A 352 30.15 -1.22 -38.97
N THR A 353 29.29 -0.55 -39.69
CA THR A 353 28.07 -1.13 -40.27
C THR A 353 28.26 -1.75 -41.66
N GLY A 354 29.49 -1.87 -42.18
CA GLY A 354 29.80 -2.30 -43.54
C GLY A 354 30.10 -3.80 -43.74
N GLY A 355 29.98 -4.62 -42.69
CA GLY A 355 30.20 -6.07 -42.75
C GLY A 355 28.92 -6.89 -42.95
N PRO A 356 29.04 -8.24 -43.05
CA PRO A 356 27.88 -9.12 -43.14
C PRO A 356 27.05 -9.02 -41.86
N THR A 357 25.73 -8.91 -42.03
CA THR A 357 24.80 -8.84 -40.89
C THR A 357 24.06 -10.15 -40.69
N LEU A 358 23.53 -10.39 -39.50
CA LEU A 358 22.74 -11.59 -39.22
C LEU A 358 21.57 -11.72 -40.22
N ALA A 359 20.82 -10.63 -40.42
CA ALA A 359 19.70 -10.63 -41.36
C ALA A 359 20.10 -11.02 -42.79
N ASP A 360 21.27 -10.57 -43.25
CA ASP A 360 21.78 -10.94 -44.60
C ASP A 360 22.15 -12.43 -44.66
N LEU A 361 22.85 -12.94 -43.64
CA LEU A 361 23.23 -14.36 -43.59
C LEU A 361 21.97 -15.26 -43.53
N LEU A 362 20.95 -14.86 -42.79
CA LEU A 362 19.71 -15.62 -42.72
C LEU A 362 18.90 -15.61 -43.99
N ARG A 363 18.86 -14.47 -44.72
CA ARG A 363 18.16 -14.37 -46.03
C ARG A 363 18.87 -15.14 -47.14
N THR A 364 20.19 -15.05 -47.17
CA THR A 364 20.96 -15.71 -48.22
C THR A 364 21.28 -17.17 -47.92
N GLY A 365 21.14 -17.58 -46.67
CA GLY A 365 21.52 -18.91 -46.19
C GLY A 365 23.05 -19.15 -46.20
N THR A 366 23.83 -18.07 -46.32
CA THR A 366 25.30 -18.12 -46.33
C THR A 366 25.87 -18.09 -44.91
N LEU A 367 27.14 -18.47 -44.77
CA LEU A 367 27.86 -18.41 -43.49
C LEU A 367 28.89 -17.26 -43.54
N PRO A 368 29.22 -16.64 -42.40
CA PRO A 368 30.22 -15.59 -42.41
C PRO A 368 31.59 -16.15 -42.77
N ALA A 369 32.30 -15.47 -43.66
CA ALA A 369 33.66 -15.83 -44.00
C ALA A 369 34.62 -15.53 -42.82
N ASP A 370 35.77 -16.20 -42.84
CA ASP A 370 36.80 -16.00 -41.82
C ASP A 370 37.28 -14.54 -41.82
N GLY A 371 37.28 -13.92 -40.63
CA GLY A 371 37.71 -12.55 -40.44
C GLY A 371 36.76 -11.49 -41.01
N SER A 372 35.57 -11.87 -41.54
CA SER A 372 34.61 -10.91 -42.12
C SER A 372 33.80 -10.16 -41.03
N LEU A 373 33.74 -10.69 -39.79
CA LEU A 373 33.02 -10.06 -38.72
C LEU A 373 33.88 -8.99 -38.04
N PRO A 374 33.29 -7.84 -37.67
CA PRO A 374 34.03 -6.79 -36.99
C PRO A 374 34.41 -7.23 -35.57
N VAL A 375 35.63 -6.85 -35.15
CA VAL A 375 36.12 -7.03 -33.81
C VAL A 375 36.11 -5.68 -33.09
N SER A 376 35.49 -5.62 -31.93
CA SER A 376 35.43 -4.38 -31.11
C SER A 376 36.77 -4.06 -30.48
N ALA A 377 36.94 -2.82 -30.00
CA ALA A 377 38.11 -2.39 -29.23
C ALA A 377 38.35 -3.21 -27.97
N GLN A 378 37.30 -3.89 -27.44
CA GLN A 378 37.36 -4.76 -26.26
C GLN A 378 37.70 -6.22 -26.61
N GLY A 379 38.00 -6.53 -27.88
CA GLY A 379 38.37 -7.87 -28.34
C GLY A 379 37.19 -8.83 -28.55
N VAL A 380 35.95 -8.33 -28.54
CA VAL A 380 34.74 -9.12 -28.82
C VAL A 380 34.45 -9.05 -30.33
N THR A 381 34.26 -10.20 -30.97
CA THR A 381 33.71 -10.25 -32.35
C THR A 381 32.20 -10.03 -32.30
N VAL A 382 31.66 -9.18 -33.13
CA VAL A 382 30.24 -8.82 -33.11
C VAL A 382 29.58 -9.14 -34.47
N LEU A 383 28.58 -10.02 -34.43
CA LEU A 383 27.68 -10.21 -35.58
C LEU A 383 26.45 -9.33 -35.35
N THR A 384 26.39 -8.22 -36.06
CA THR A 384 25.31 -7.24 -35.94
C THR A 384 24.02 -7.73 -36.58
N ALA A 385 22.88 -7.27 -36.10
CA ALA A 385 21.56 -7.64 -36.62
C ALA A 385 21.29 -7.24 -38.07
N GLY A 386 21.82 -6.08 -38.49
CA GLY A 386 21.57 -5.52 -39.83
C GLY A 386 20.37 -4.59 -39.92
N GLY A 387 20.00 -3.95 -38.82
CA GLY A 387 18.84 -3.08 -38.69
C GLY A 387 17.55 -3.82 -38.40
N SER A 388 16.49 -3.05 -38.04
CA SER A 388 15.19 -3.62 -37.71
C SER A 388 14.54 -4.31 -38.91
N GLN A 389 13.97 -5.50 -38.67
CA GLN A 389 13.32 -6.33 -39.68
C GLN A 389 11.80 -6.37 -39.50
N ALA A 390 11.06 -6.50 -40.62
CA ALA A 390 9.59 -6.56 -40.57
C ALA A 390 9.06 -7.88 -39.95
N ASN A 391 9.69 -9.01 -40.30
CA ASN A 391 9.31 -10.35 -39.83
C ASN A 391 10.51 -11.09 -39.24
N PRO A 392 10.98 -10.70 -38.02
CA PRO A 392 12.17 -11.30 -37.42
C PRO A 392 12.01 -12.79 -37.11
N SER A 393 10.86 -13.21 -36.63
CA SER A 393 10.60 -14.60 -36.23
C SER A 393 10.71 -15.58 -37.43
N ASP A 394 10.30 -15.15 -38.63
CA ASP A 394 10.40 -15.97 -39.84
C ASP A 394 11.87 -16.19 -40.26
N LEU A 395 12.71 -15.18 -40.04
CA LEU A 395 14.14 -15.29 -40.33
C LEU A 395 14.87 -16.17 -39.32
N ILE A 396 14.62 -15.94 -38.03
CA ILE A 396 15.24 -16.70 -36.94
C ILE A 396 14.79 -18.17 -36.94
N GLY A 397 13.53 -18.45 -37.30
CA GLY A 397 12.98 -19.81 -37.36
C GLY A 397 13.52 -20.65 -38.51
N THR A 398 14.40 -20.10 -39.39
CA THR A 398 14.97 -20.86 -40.49
C THR A 398 16.13 -21.76 -40.07
N PRO A 399 16.40 -22.88 -40.77
CA PRO A 399 17.58 -23.70 -40.50
C PRO A 399 18.92 -22.94 -40.71
N ALA A 400 18.89 -21.75 -41.31
CA ALA A 400 20.07 -20.91 -41.46
C ALA A 400 20.59 -20.42 -40.09
N MET A 401 19.72 -20.08 -39.15
CA MET A 401 20.15 -19.66 -37.81
C MET A 401 20.91 -20.75 -37.05
N GLU A 402 20.40 -21.99 -37.06
CA GLU A 402 21.11 -23.12 -36.47
C GLU A 402 22.49 -23.33 -37.08
N ARG A 403 22.59 -23.21 -38.45
CA ARG A 403 23.88 -23.32 -39.15
C ARG A 403 24.85 -22.21 -38.78
N VAL A 404 24.37 -20.98 -38.61
CA VAL A 404 25.20 -19.84 -38.17
C VAL A 404 25.73 -20.08 -36.77
N ILE A 405 24.87 -20.44 -35.81
CA ILE A 405 25.27 -20.75 -34.41
C ILE A 405 26.29 -21.91 -34.43
N ALA A 406 26.00 -23.01 -35.12
CA ALA A 406 26.87 -24.17 -35.17
C ALA A 406 28.23 -23.88 -35.89
N HIS A 407 28.25 -23.01 -36.86
CA HIS A 407 29.47 -22.57 -37.53
C HIS A 407 30.36 -21.74 -36.60
N LEU A 408 29.76 -20.77 -35.90
CA LEU A 408 30.47 -19.89 -34.98
C LEU A 408 30.95 -20.64 -33.72
N SER A 409 30.18 -21.61 -33.19
CA SER A 409 30.56 -22.41 -32.01
C SER A 409 31.79 -23.31 -32.27
N ARG A 410 32.13 -23.64 -33.53
CA ARG A 410 33.35 -24.35 -33.89
C ARG A 410 34.60 -23.46 -33.92
N ARG A 411 34.41 -22.12 -34.02
CA ARG A 411 35.49 -21.14 -34.23
C ARG A 411 35.81 -20.32 -32.99
N TYR A 412 34.80 -20.08 -32.18
CA TYR A 412 34.92 -19.28 -30.96
C TYR A 412 34.77 -20.18 -29.73
N ASP A 413 35.49 -19.84 -28.68
CA ASP A 413 35.33 -20.54 -27.38
C ASP A 413 33.90 -20.35 -26.85
N HIS A 414 33.32 -19.15 -27.05
CA HIS A 414 31.99 -18.81 -26.62
C HIS A 414 31.20 -18.04 -27.66
N VAL A 415 29.93 -18.41 -27.82
CA VAL A 415 28.94 -17.72 -28.65
C VAL A 415 27.85 -17.21 -27.74
N ILE A 416 27.71 -15.90 -27.62
CA ILE A 416 26.66 -15.25 -26.85
C ILE A 416 25.61 -14.71 -27.81
N VAL A 417 24.35 -15.04 -27.60
CA VAL A 417 23.22 -14.59 -28.42
C VAL A 417 22.39 -13.61 -27.58
N ASP A 418 22.34 -12.34 -28.01
CA ASP A 418 21.41 -11.34 -27.45
C ASP A 418 20.09 -11.41 -28.20
N SER A 419 18.99 -11.52 -27.51
CA SER A 419 17.66 -11.70 -28.11
C SER A 419 16.62 -10.74 -27.54
N PRO A 420 15.46 -10.54 -28.21
CA PRO A 420 14.35 -9.80 -27.61
C PRO A 420 13.80 -10.46 -26.35
N ALA A 421 12.94 -9.74 -25.63
CA ALA A 421 12.28 -10.25 -24.42
C ALA A 421 11.28 -11.37 -24.77
N ILE A 422 11.26 -12.45 -23.97
CA ILE A 422 10.47 -13.66 -24.24
C ILE A 422 8.96 -13.41 -24.22
N LEU A 423 8.49 -12.52 -23.34
CA LEU A 423 7.05 -12.25 -23.26
C LEU A 423 6.56 -11.31 -24.37
N SER A 424 7.49 -10.61 -25.04
CA SER A 424 7.19 -9.69 -26.15
C SER A 424 7.30 -10.35 -27.53
N ALA A 425 8.14 -11.40 -27.67
CA ALA A 425 8.43 -11.99 -28.97
C ALA A 425 8.72 -13.50 -28.86
N THR A 426 8.35 -14.25 -29.90
CA THR A 426 8.63 -15.69 -30.01
C THR A 426 10.09 -15.99 -30.39
N ASP A 427 10.80 -15.00 -30.90
CA ASP A 427 12.18 -15.12 -31.40
C ASP A 427 13.13 -15.70 -30.36
N ALA A 428 13.05 -15.21 -29.10
CA ALA A 428 13.86 -15.70 -28.00
C ALA A 428 13.56 -17.17 -27.63
N VAL A 429 12.31 -17.61 -27.78
CA VAL A 429 11.89 -19.00 -27.53
C VAL A 429 12.50 -19.93 -28.58
N LEU A 430 12.48 -19.53 -29.86
CA LEU A 430 13.13 -20.28 -30.95
C LEU A 430 14.65 -20.38 -30.73
N LEU A 431 15.30 -19.27 -30.37
CA LEU A 431 16.74 -19.23 -30.08
C LEU A 431 17.11 -20.10 -28.87
N GLY A 432 16.26 -20.14 -27.83
CA GLY A 432 16.47 -20.96 -26.63
C GLY A 432 16.59 -22.46 -26.92
N LYS A 433 15.94 -22.95 -27.99
CA LYS A 433 16.08 -24.33 -28.47
C LYS A 433 17.39 -24.59 -29.21
N MET A 434 17.98 -23.54 -29.83
CA MET A 434 19.16 -23.65 -30.73
C MET A 434 20.49 -23.49 -29.97
N VAL A 435 20.46 -23.06 -28.71
CA VAL A 435 21.63 -22.86 -27.86
C VAL A 435 21.71 -23.92 -26.77
N ALA A 436 22.86 -24.05 -26.15
CA ALA A 436 23.06 -25.04 -25.10
C ALA A 436 22.37 -24.64 -23.78
N THR A 437 22.38 -23.34 -23.44
CA THR A 437 21.73 -22.86 -22.20
C THR A 437 21.32 -21.40 -22.32
N THR A 438 20.40 -20.99 -21.43
CA THR A 438 19.84 -19.63 -21.41
C THR A 438 20.02 -18.97 -20.03
N VAL A 439 20.42 -17.71 -20.04
CA VAL A 439 20.42 -16.83 -18.89
C VAL A 439 19.26 -15.85 -19.02
N LEU A 440 18.37 -15.86 -18.01
CA LEU A 440 17.27 -14.90 -17.89
C LEU A 440 17.72 -13.64 -17.13
N VAL A 441 17.55 -12.48 -17.73
CA VAL A 441 17.83 -11.20 -17.09
C VAL A 441 16.54 -10.63 -16.53
N ALA A 442 16.57 -10.24 -15.25
CA ALA A 442 15.47 -9.56 -14.55
C ALA A 442 15.90 -8.16 -14.12
N GLY A 443 15.29 -7.14 -14.67
CA GLY A 443 15.53 -5.75 -14.26
C GLY A 443 14.87 -5.43 -12.92
N ALA A 444 15.65 -4.96 -11.95
CA ALA A 444 15.11 -4.61 -10.64
C ALA A 444 14.05 -3.51 -10.73
N GLY A 445 12.83 -3.81 -10.28
CA GLY A 445 11.67 -2.93 -10.35
C GLY A 445 10.94 -2.94 -11.70
N ILE A 446 11.35 -3.79 -12.65
CA ILE A 446 10.75 -3.93 -13.99
C ILE A 446 9.96 -5.23 -14.06
N SER A 447 10.64 -6.38 -14.08
CA SER A 447 10.01 -7.70 -14.14
C SER A 447 9.50 -8.16 -12.77
N SER A 448 8.42 -8.94 -12.77
CA SER A 448 7.89 -9.64 -11.59
C SER A 448 8.38 -11.10 -11.55
N SER A 449 8.22 -11.74 -10.38
CA SER A 449 8.49 -13.19 -10.26
C SER A 449 7.60 -14.02 -11.19
N ALA A 450 6.34 -13.62 -11.38
CA ALA A 450 5.43 -14.27 -12.32
C ALA A 450 5.91 -14.15 -13.77
N ASP A 451 6.48 -12.99 -14.17
CA ASP A 451 7.03 -12.81 -15.50
C ASP A 451 8.23 -13.76 -15.75
N LEU A 452 9.12 -13.92 -14.74
CA LEU A 452 10.25 -14.84 -14.84
C LEU A 452 9.82 -16.29 -14.96
N VAL A 453 8.83 -16.70 -14.16
CA VAL A 453 8.28 -18.07 -14.23
C VAL A 453 7.69 -18.30 -15.60
N ALA A 454 6.85 -17.39 -16.10
CA ALA A 454 6.23 -17.50 -17.42
C ALA A 454 7.28 -17.54 -18.56
N ALA A 455 8.37 -16.76 -18.45
CA ALA A 455 9.47 -16.77 -19.41
C ALA A 455 10.24 -18.09 -19.38
N ALA A 456 10.55 -18.62 -18.18
CA ALA A 456 11.23 -19.90 -18.03
C ALA A 456 10.39 -21.07 -18.54
N ASP A 457 9.09 -21.07 -18.28
CA ASP A 457 8.18 -22.11 -18.72
C ASP A 457 8.08 -22.14 -20.26
N ARG A 458 7.95 -20.96 -20.92
CA ARG A 458 7.98 -20.88 -22.40
C ARG A 458 9.25 -21.45 -23.01
N LEU A 459 10.41 -21.29 -22.37
CA LEU A 459 11.66 -21.89 -22.83
C LEU A 459 11.66 -23.40 -22.64
N ARG A 460 11.22 -23.89 -21.48
CA ARG A 460 11.13 -25.32 -21.17
C ARG A 460 10.17 -26.08 -22.06
N ASP A 461 9.04 -25.44 -22.43
CA ASP A 461 8.02 -26.02 -23.32
C ASP A 461 8.58 -26.37 -24.70
N VAL A 462 9.64 -25.68 -25.16
CA VAL A 462 10.32 -25.97 -26.42
C VAL A 462 11.60 -26.81 -26.24
N GLY A 463 11.90 -27.23 -25.02
CA GLY A 463 13.10 -27.99 -24.67
C GLY A 463 14.36 -27.15 -24.49
N GLY A 464 14.22 -25.83 -24.29
CA GLY A 464 15.32 -24.93 -23.94
C GLY A 464 15.75 -25.10 -22.48
N ASP A 465 17.06 -25.11 -22.23
CA ASP A 465 17.63 -25.13 -20.89
C ASP A 465 17.76 -23.72 -20.29
N VAL A 466 17.37 -23.56 -19.03
CA VAL A 466 17.47 -22.28 -18.29
C VAL A 466 18.42 -22.47 -17.12
N LEU A 467 19.64 -21.94 -17.26
CA LEU A 467 20.69 -22.05 -16.25
C LEU A 467 20.35 -21.27 -14.98
N GLY A 468 19.74 -20.10 -15.12
CA GLY A 468 19.38 -19.26 -13.99
C GLY A 468 19.08 -17.81 -14.37
N THR A 469 19.02 -16.96 -13.35
CA THR A 469 18.62 -15.56 -13.47
C THR A 469 19.75 -14.62 -13.04
N VAL A 470 19.93 -13.54 -13.81
CA VAL A 470 20.76 -12.39 -13.46
C VAL A 470 19.85 -11.24 -13.08
N VAL A 471 19.98 -10.72 -11.86
CA VAL A 471 19.24 -9.53 -11.42
C VAL A 471 20.02 -8.29 -11.82
N ALA A 472 19.60 -7.61 -12.87
CA ALA A 472 20.21 -6.37 -13.34
C ALA A 472 19.63 -5.14 -12.65
N GLN A 473 20.40 -4.05 -12.58
CA GLN A 473 19.99 -2.78 -11.98
C GLN A 473 19.60 -2.89 -10.49
N ALA A 474 20.18 -3.87 -9.77
CA ALA A 474 19.88 -4.09 -8.35
C ALA A 474 20.30 -2.89 -7.48
N PRO A 475 19.55 -2.53 -6.43
CA PRO A 475 19.97 -1.51 -5.49
C PRO A 475 21.32 -1.88 -4.85
N ARG A 476 22.27 -0.95 -4.75
CA ARG A 476 23.61 -1.22 -4.19
C ARG A 476 23.58 -1.82 -2.78
N SER A 477 22.58 -1.45 -1.98
CA SER A 477 22.40 -1.98 -0.62
C SER A 477 22.07 -3.48 -0.56
N THR A 478 21.51 -4.06 -1.63
CA THR A 478 21.13 -5.47 -1.68
C THR A 478 22.29 -6.37 -2.16
N VAL A 479 23.20 -5.82 -2.96
CA VAL A 479 24.38 -6.55 -3.47
C VAL A 479 25.40 -6.80 -2.35
N VAL A 480 25.64 -5.78 -1.51
CA VAL A 480 26.57 -5.88 -0.35
C VAL A 480 26.06 -6.90 0.69
N ALA A 481 24.74 -6.96 0.90
CA ALA A 481 24.15 -7.92 1.84
C ALA A 481 24.26 -9.38 1.37
N ALA A 482 24.19 -9.63 0.07
CA ALA A 482 24.35 -10.98 -0.51
C ALA A 482 25.79 -11.50 -0.40
N ALA A 483 26.80 -10.64 -0.57
CA ALA A 483 28.19 -10.98 -0.41
C ALA A 483 28.54 -11.32 1.06
N ALA A 484 27.91 -10.63 2.03
CA ALA A 484 28.13 -10.87 3.45
C ALA A 484 27.51 -12.19 3.95
N THR A 485 26.41 -12.65 3.33
CA THR A 485 25.77 -13.95 3.67
C THR A 485 26.42 -15.16 2.97
N ALA A 486 27.17 -14.94 1.90
CA ALA A 486 27.93 -15.99 1.23
C ALA A 486 29.28 -16.28 1.90
N SER A 487 29.74 -15.38 2.80
CA SER A 487 31.00 -15.51 3.56
C SER A 487 30.81 -15.96 5.02
N ALA A 488 29.57 -16.23 5.44
CA ALA A 488 29.19 -16.79 6.74
C ALA A 488 28.66 -18.22 6.60
#